data_f1b5ac02d27bf76a01f2e106dc5e7cff
#
_entry.id   f1b5ac02d27bf76a01f2e106dc5e7cff
#
_cell.length_a   1.000
_cell.length_b   1.000
_cell.length_c   1.000
_cell.angle_alpha   90.00
_cell.angle_beta   90.00
_cell.angle_gamma   90.00
#
_symmetry.space_group_name_H-M   'P 1'
#
loop_
_entity.id
_entity.type
_entity.pdbx_description
1 polymer ?
#
loop_
_entity_poly.entity_id
_entity_poly.type
_entity_poly.pdbx_seq_one_letter_code
_entity_poly.pdbx_strand_id
1 'polypeptide(L)' 'MREDVLSDLPRVAAPARRALTNAGVTTLAALAEHTEREIAALHGMGPKALGTLREALAVHSLTFAAPQEAP' A
#
# COMPACT_ATOMS: atom_id res chain seq x y z
N MET A 1 -15.11 14.89 -12.48
CA MET A 1 -14.61 14.19 -11.31
C MET A 1 -13.31 13.53 -11.58
N ARG A 2 -12.36 13.71 -10.73
CA ARG A 2 -11.04 13.16 -10.91
C ARG A 2 -10.83 12.00 -10.02
N GLU A 3 -10.25 10.95 -10.55
CA GLU A 3 -9.97 9.80 -9.73
C GLU A 3 -8.93 10.08 -8.69
N ASP A 4 -8.00 10.97 -8.99
CA ASP A 4 -6.94 11.22 -8.02
C ASP A 4 -7.48 11.81 -6.74
N VAL A 5 -8.68 12.37 -6.78
CA VAL A 5 -9.31 12.89 -5.58
C VAL A 5 -9.66 11.76 -4.63
N LEU A 6 -9.85 10.56 -5.15
CA LEU A 6 -10.24 9.42 -4.34
C LEU A 6 -9.05 8.63 -3.85
N SER A 7 -7.85 8.95 -4.32
CA SER A 7 -6.66 8.22 -3.93
C SER A 7 -5.93 9.01 -2.87
N ASP A 8 -5.74 8.41 -1.71
CA ASP A 8 -5.00 9.03 -0.63
C ASP A 8 -3.66 8.36 -0.40
N LEU A 9 -3.19 7.59 -1.39
CA LEU A 9 -1.89 6.97 -1.29
C LEU A 9 -0.80 8.01 -1.36
N PRO A 10 0.30 7.80 -0.64
CA PRO A 10 1.43 8.72 -0.72
C PRO A 10 2.14 8.58 -2.06
N ARG A 11 2.98 9.56 -2.34
CA ARG A 11 3.76 9.53 -3.56
C ARG A 11 4.91 8.55 -3.39
N VAL A 12 4.97 7.58 -4.27
CA VAL A 12 6.05 6.60 -4.27
C VAL A 12 6.60 6.52 -5.69
N ALA A 13 7.73 5.84 -5.85
CA ALA A 13 8.35 5.69 -7.15
C ALA A 13 7.39 5.00 -8.11
N ALA A 14 7.58 5.28 -9.41
CA ALA A 14 6.66 4.77 -10.41
C ALA A 14 6.52 3.24 -10.39
N PRO A 15 7.61 2.47 -10.24
CA PRO A 15 7.43 1.02 -10.19
C PRO A 15 6.55 0.55 -9.05
N ALA A 16 6.69 1.18 -7.88
CA ALA A 16 5.87 0.81 -6.73
C ALA A 16 4.42 1.22 -6.95
N ARG A 17 4.22 2.41 -7.50
CA ARG A 17 2.86 2.86 -7.76
C ARG A 17 2.17 1.96 -8.76
N ARG A 18 2.90 1.56 -9.80
CA ARG A 18 2.35 0.66 -10.79
C ARG A 18 2.01 -0.70 -10.18
N ALA A 19 2.87 -1.16 -9.27
CA ALA A 19 2.60 -2.43 -8.59
C ALA A 19 1.31 -2.36 -7.81
N LEU A 20 1.09 -1.26 -7.10
CA LEU A 20 -0.14 -1.10 -6.32
C LEU A 20 -1.35 -1.05 -7.24
N THR A 21 -1.25 -0.30 -8.32
CA THR A 21 -2.35 -0.20 -9.27
C THR A 21 -2.69 -1.57 -9.86
N ASN A 22 -1.67 -2.34 -10.20
CA ASN A 22 -1.90 -3.67 -10.77
C ASN A 22 -2.52 -4.61 -9.76
N ALA A 23 -2.27 -4.38 -8.49
CA ALA A 23 -2.85 -5.20 -7.43
C ALA A 23 -4.24 -4.71 -7.00
N GLY A 24 -4.72 -3.63 -7.62
CA GLY A 24 -6.02 -3.10 -7.26
C GLY A 24 -6.01 -2.26 -6.01
N VAL A 25 -4.84 -1.83 -5.56
CA VAL A 25 -4.70 -1.05 -4.33
C VAL A 25 -4.55 0.41 -4.72
N THR A 26 -5.62 1.17 -4.59
CA THR A 26 -5.62 2.57 -4.98
C THR A 26 -5.93 3.52 -3.83
N THR A 27 -6.18 2.99 -2.65
CA THR A 27 -6.44 3.83 -1.48
C THR A 27 -5.73 3.25 -0.27
N LEU A 28 -5.57 4.06 0.76
CA LEU A 28 -4.98 3.57 2.01
C LEU A 28 -5.88 2.52 2.66
N ALA A 29 -7.18 2.67 2.56
CA ALA A 29 -8.09 1.67 3.10
C ALA A 29 -7.88 0.31 2.44
N ALA A 30 -7.74 0.32 1.12
CA ALA A 30 -7.48 -0.92 0.40
C ALA A 30 -6.11 -1.49 0.78
N LEU A 31 -5.12 -0.61 0.95
CA LEU A 31 -3.79 -1.04 1.35
C LEU A 31 -3.82 -1.72 2.72
N ALA A 32 -4.62 -1.19 3.64
CA ALA A 32 -4.70 -1.74 4.99
C ALA A 32 -5.36 -3.11 5.02
N GLU A 33 -5.99 -3.52 3.95
CA GLU A 33 -6.59 -4.85 3.88
C GLU A 33 -5.58 -5.92 3.52
N HIS A 34 -4.37 -5.52 3.16
CA HIS A 34 -3.31 -6.46 2.79
C HIS A 34 -2.26 -6.50 3.89
N THR A 35 -1.57 -7.61 4.00
CA THR A 35 -0.45 -7.68 4.93
C THR A 35 0.75 -6.99 4.32
N GLU A 36 1.66 -6.56 5.18
CA GLU A 36 2.88 -5.94 4.71
C GLU A 36 3.66 -6.90 3.81
N ARG A 37 3.64 -8.18 4.14
CA ARG A 37 4.33 -9.19 3.34
C ARG A 37 3.76 -9.27 1.92
N GLU A 38 2.44 -9.21 1.82
CA GLU A 38 1.81 -9.26 0.50
C GLU A 38 2.25 -8.08 -0.35
N ILE A 39 2.26 -6.89 0.24
CA ILE A 39 2.64 -5.70 -0.51
C ILE A 39 4.12 -5.72 -0.84
N ALA A 40 4.95 -6.20 0.09
CA ALA A 40 6.38 -6.26 -0.15
C ALA A 40 6.73 -7.24 -1.27
N ALA A 41 5.88 -8.23 -1.49
CA ALA A 41 6.12 -9.23 -2.52
C ALA A 41 5.76 -8.75 -3.91
N LEU A 42 5.11 -7.60 -4.04
CA LEU A 42 4.74 -7.10 -5.34
C LEU A 42 5.98 -6.71 -6.13
N HIS A 43 5.97 -7.06 -7.41
CA HIS A 43 7.07 -6.71 -8.28
C HIS A 43 7.14 -5.20 -8.41
N GLY A 44 8.31 -4.63 -8.20
CA GLY A 44 8.48 -3.18 -8.25
C GLY A 44 8.38 -2.51 -6.90
N MET A 45 8.03 -3.25 -5.86
CA MET A 45 7.91 -2.68 -4.52
C MET A 45 9.25 -2.81 -3.82
N GLY A 46 9.82 -1.68 -3.42
CA GLY A 46 11.08 -1.68 -2.70
C GLY A 46 10.88 -1.31 -1.24
N PRO A 47 11.93 -1.47 -0.44
CA PRO A 47 11.85 -1.16 1.00
C PRO A 47 11.53 0.32 1.27
N LYS A 48 12.03 1.21 0.42
CA LYS A 48 11.77 2.63 0.61
C LYS A 48 10.30 2.94 0.40
N ALA A 49 9.72 2.43 -0.67
CA ALA A 49 8.31 2.64 -0.94
C ALA A 49 7.45 2.01 0.14
N LEU A 50 7.84 0.83 0.59
CA LEU A 50 7.11 0.15 1.63
C LEU A 50 7.12 0.95 2.92
N GLY A 51 8.25 1.55 3.26
CA GLY A 51 8.34 2.41 4.43
C GLY A 51 7.45 3.63 4.32
N THR A 52 7.41 4.24 3.14
CA THR A 52 6.54 5.38 2.90
C THR A 52 5.08 5.00 3.08
N LEU A 53 4.71 3.83 2.58
CA LEU A 53 3.34 3.36 2.72
C LEU A 53 2.98 3.10 4.18
N ARG A 54 3.93 2.52 4.92
CA ARG A 54 3.70 2.27 6.34
C ARG A 54 3.48 3.56 7.10
N GLU A 55 4.27 4.58 6.79
CA GLU A 55 4.11 5.86 7.46
C GLU A 55 2.78 6.51 7.12
N ALA A 56 2.37 6.41 5.85
CA ALA A 56 1.11 7.00 5.45
C ALA A 56 -0.05 6.34 6.17
N LEU A 57 0.00 5.04 6.33
CA LEU A 57 -1.03 4.34 7.09
C LEU A 57 -1.08 4.84 8.51
N ALA A 58 0.10 4.98 9.13
CA ALA A 58 0.16 5.40 10.53
C ALA A 58 -0.42 6.80 10.71
N VAL A 59 -0.16 7.70 9.76
CA VAL A 59 -0.69 9.05 9.84
C VAL A 59 -2.21 9.03 9.89
N HIS A 60 -2.82 8.06 9.25
CA HIS A 60 -4.27 7.93 9.23
C HIS A 60 -4.78 6.91 10.25
N SER A 61 -3.95 6.55 11.21
CA SER A 61 -4.31 5.59 12.25
C SER A 61 -4.64 4.22 11.68
N LEU A 62 -3.98 3.87 10.60
CA LEU A 62 -4.16 2.57 9.95
C LEU A 62 -2.86 1.79 10.03
N THR A 63 -2.96 0.49 9.85
CA THR A 63 -1.80 -0.39 9.76
C THR A 63 -2.08 -1.43 8.70
N PHE A 64 -1.02 -2.08 8.24
CA PHE A 64 -1.21 -3.25 7.39
C PHE A 64 -2.01 -4.30 8.13
N ALA A 65 -2.71 -5.13 7.39
CA ALA A 65 -3.45 -6.23 7.99
C ALA A 65 -2.48 -7.16 8.71
N ALA A 66 -2.95 -7.76 9.79
CA ALA A 66 -2.14 -8.69 10.53
C ALA A 66 -1.88 -9.93 9.68
N PRO A 67 -0.66 -10.50 9.77
CA PRO A 67 -0.39 -11.72 9.02
C PRO A 67 -1.35 -12.83 9.43
N GLN A 68 -1.81 -13.56 8.44
CA GLN A 68 -2.66 -14.69 8.70
C GLN A 68 -1.80 -15.90 8.89
N GLU A 69 -1.83 -16.44 10.08
CA GLU A 69 -1.01 -17.60 10.37
C GLU A 69 -1.89 -18.77 10.62
N ALA A 70 -1.58 -19.85 9.94
CA ALA A 70 -2.29 -21.09 10.18
C ALA A 70 -1.92 -21.59 11.56
N PRO A 71 -2.91 -21.98 12.31
CA PRO A 71 -2.63 -22.58 13.63
C PRO A 71 -1.91 -23.88 13.50
#